data_5e7453ebf05ec1d20a7698c0bc0c937a
#
_entry.id   5e7453ebf05ec1d20a7698c0bc0c937a
#
_cell.length_a   1.000
_cell.length_b   1.000
_cell.length_c   1.000
_cell.angle_alpha   90.00
_cell.angle_beta   90.00
_cell.angle_gamma   90.00
#
_symmetry.space_group_name_H-M   'P 1'
#
loop_
_entity.id
_entity.type
_entity.pdbx_description
1 polymer ?
#
loop_
_entity_poly.entity_id
_entity_poly.type
_entity_poly.pdbx_seq_one_letter_code
_entity_poly.pdbx_strand_id
1 'polypeptide(L)'
;MKKSQSHLIQRHKTWYARLSIPKDVKSKLGHKREFIKTLKTTDLDVAIIRSKSILADWQNLINMARGNASAIESTAIKLHLDDSDASERINTDTGMSDKDYYAEEIAESLDDNDLKVFYDHLNGRIGTPFTYFANNFIEYNYKNPKTAKDALSTLKMFSYICPTLEEVKKSKVLKWLESETRAKKTVSKAKSYLGKYWKYLQMKEVVSLDLEPFYNIDLPKKLKDEEPRESYTDKEIKEIIKHIKKSGDDALLCSCLIAIYTGARISEIGQLTKDDVVMENNTSCLRVNKSKTKAGIRVIPIHPNLTKLISTLLNDKSSEYLIYGIETKRDSKYRGDIISKRFSRIVRKPLNLPKSKVFHSFRNTVTTKLESAGVPENITADIIGHDKDTVTYGI
;
A
#
# COMPACT_ATOMS: atom_id res chain seq x y z
N MET A 1 7.77 -19.13 21.51
CA MET A 1 7.76 -17.90 22.34
C MET A 1 6.34 -17.64 22.82
N LYS A 2 6.06 -17.75 24.13
CA LYS A 2 4.76 -17.43 24.73
C LYS A 2 4.58 -15.90 24.65
N LYS A 3 3.75 -15.40 23.71
CA LYS A 3 3.32 -14.00 23.71
C LYS A 3 2.49 -13.74 24.96
N SER A 4 2.82 -12.71 25.71
CA SER A 4 2.28 -12.37 27.01
C SER A 4 0.75 -12.30 26.98
N GLN A 5 0.12 -13.12 27.81
CA GLN A 5 -1.33 -13.12 28.11
C GLN A 5 -1.69 -12.01 29.13
N SER A 6 -1.01 -10.87 29.10
CA SER A 6 -1.06 -9.83 30.15
C SER A 6 -2.45 -9.20 30.36
N HIS A 7 -3.35 -9.35 29.38
CA HIS A 7 -4.69 -8.75 29.42
C HIS A 7 -5.84 -9.77 29.51
N LEU A 8 -5.54 -11.06 29.72
CA LEU A 8 -6.52 -12.12 29.89
C LEU A 8 -6.36 -12.78 31.25
N ILE A 9 -7.46 -12.99 31.95
CA ILE A 9 -7.50 -13.77 33.19
C ILE A 9 -8.59 -14.84 33.11
N GLN A 10 -8.33 -16.01 33.70
CA GLN A 10 -9.33 -17.07 33.76
C GLN A 10 -9.92 -17.16 35.17
N ARG A 11 -11.25 -17.16 35.27
CA ARG A 11 -11.97 -17.37 36.55
C ARG A 11 -13.03 -18.44 36.30
N HIS A 12 -13.05 -19.47 37.11
CA HIS A 12 -14.01 -20.60 37.02
C HIS A 12 -14.17 -21.13 35.58
N LYS A 13 -13.06 -21.42 34.90
CA LYS A 13 -12.96 -21.89 33.53
C LYS A 13 -13.37 -20.86 32.43
N THR A 14 -13.92 -19.70 32.80
CA THR A 14 -14.29 -18.64 31.85
C THR A 14 -13.20 -17.58 31.72
N TRP A 15 -12.93 -17.13 30.50
CA TRP A 15 -11.97 -16.08 30.23
C TRP A 15 -12.57 -14.68 30.38
N TYR A 16 -11.79 -13.75 30.89
CA TYR A 16 -12.10 -12.33 31.07
C TYR A 16 -10.98 -11.48 30.43
N ALA A 17 -11.36 -10.38 29.77
CA ALA A 17 -10.44 -9.31 29.44
C ALA A 17 -10.19 -8.44 30.67
N ARG A 18 -8.96 -7.94 30.84
CA ARG A 18 -8.54 -7.07 31.92
C ARG A 18 -7.59 -5.99 31.43
N LEU A 19 -7.79 -4.73 31.84
CA LEU A 19 -6.88 -3.62 31.57
C LEU A 19 -6.76 -2.74 32.81
N SER A 20 -5.54 -2.54 33.30
CA SER A 20 -5.28 -1.66 34.45
C SER A 20 -5.45 -0.19 34.04
N ILE A 21 -6.14 0.58 34.88
CA ILE A 21 -6.35 2.02 34.67
C ILE A 21 -5.14 2.78 35.22
N PRO A 22 -4.44 3.59 34.38
CA PRO A 22 -3.31 4.42 34.79
C PRO A 22 -3.70 5.40 35.92
N LYS A 23 -2.74 5.72 36.80
CA LYS A 23 -2.99 6.57 37.98
C LYS A 23 -3.44 7.99 37.58
N ASP A 24 -2.94 8.51 36.48
CA ASP A 24 -3.20 9.85 35.91
C ASP A 24 -4.66 10.08 35.51
N VAL A 25 -5.38 9.01 35.18
CA VAL A 25 -6.80 9.10 34.73
C VAL A 25 -7.79 8.45 35.67
N LYS A 26 -7.34 7.91 36.82
CA LYS A 26 -8.20 7.20 37.80
C LYS A 26 -9.36 8.05 38.32
N SER A 27 -9.13 9.32 38.60
CA SER A 27 -10.14 10.25 39.09
C SER A 27 -11.25 10.47 38.08
N LYS A 28 -10.90 10.57 36.81
CA LYS A 28 -11.82 10.78 35.68
C LYS A 28 -12.59 9.49 35.31
N LEU A 29 -12.12 8.32 35.70
CA LEU A 29 -12.71 7.02 35.37
C LEU A 29 -13.30 6.32 36.62
N GLY A 30 -13.95 7.08 37.49
CA GLY A 30 -14.70 6.58 38.65
C GLY A 30 -13.85 5.88 39.69
N HIS A 31 -12.57 6.25 39.85
CA HIS A 31 -11.62 5.68 40.84
C HIS A 31 -11.39 4.15 40.73
N LYS A 32 -11.85 3.51 39.62
CA LYS A 32 -11.64 2.08 39.36
C LYS A 32 -10.15 1.77 39.25
N ARG A 33 -9.73 0.57 39.67
CA ARG A 33 -8.33 0.13 39.55
C ARG A 33 -8.05 -0.48 38.18
N GLU A 34 -9.04 -1.14 37.60
CA GLU A 34 -8.93 -1.86 36.32
C GLU A 34 -10.32 -2.04 35.69
N PHE A 35 -10.34 -2.19 34.38
CA PHE A 35 -11.49 -2.66 33.61
C PHE A 35 -11.45 -4.18 33.55
N ILE A 36 -12.60 -4.85 33.76
CA ILE A 36 -12.75 -6.31 33.65
C ILE A 36 -14.08 -6.59 32.95
N LYS A 37 -14.06 -7.46 31.93
CA LYS A 37 -15.27 -7.92 31.22
C LYS A 37 -15.16 -9.40 30.89
N THR A 38 -16.26 -10.16 31.10
CA THR A 38 -16.31 -11.57 30.70
C THR A 38 -16.32 -11.70 29.19
N LEU A 39 -15.58 -12.69 28.69
CA LEU A 39 -15.52 -13.03 27.26
C LEU A 39 -16.48 -14.15 26.89
N LYS A 40 -17.25 -14.66 27.88
CA LYS A 40 -18.26 -15.72 27.72
C LYS A 40 -17.73 -16.91 26.90
N THR A 41 -16.51 -17.35 27.18
CA THR A 41 -15.87 -18.50 26.54
C THR A 41 -14.87 -19.17 27.49
N THR A 42 -14.70 -20.48 27.31
CA THR A 42 -13.67 -21.30 27.99
C THR A 42 -12.47 -21.55 27.06
N ASP A 43 -12.61 -21.25 25.78
CA ASP A 43 -11.58 -21.40 24.75
C ASP A 43 -10.66 -20.17 24.72
N LEU A 44 -9.36 -20.41 24.74
CA LEU A 44 -8.35 -19.33 24.77
C LEU A 44 -8.25 -18.56 23.45
N ASP A 45 -8.33 -19.25 22.31
CA ASP A 45 -8.19 -18.61 21.00
C ASP A 45 -9.39 -17.71 20.72
N VAL A 46 -10.59 -18.17 21.06
CA VAL A 46 -11.81 -17.37 21.02
C VAL A 46 -11.72 -16.18 21.97
N ALA A 47 -11.14 -16.36 23.18
CA ALA A 47 -10.94 -15.29 24.14
C ALA A 47 -9.98 -14.23 23.60
N ILE A 48 -8.88 -14.63 22.96
CA ILE A 48 -7.92 -13.71 22.34
C ILE A 48 -8.59 -12.85 21.28
N ILE A 49 -9.42 -13.45 20.43
CA ILE A 49 -10.15 -12.74 19.36
C ILE A 49 -11.14 -11.74 19.99
N ARG A 50 -11.98 -12.19 20.92
CA ARG A 50 -12.99 -11.33 21.56
C ARG A 50 -12.42 -10.23 22.41
N SER A 51 -11.24 -10.42 23.00
CA SER A 51 -10.59 -9.41 23.85
C SER A 51 -10.06 -8.21 23.07
N LYS A 52 -9.74 -8.36 21.78
CA LYS A 52 -9.09 -7.30 21.00
C LYS A 52 -9.94 -6.03 20.89
N SER A 53 -11.22 -6.15 20.58
CA SER A 53 -12.14 -5.00 20.47
C SER A 53 -12.33 -4.35 21.84
N ILE A 54 -12.57 -5.14 22.88
CA ILE A 54 -12.79 -4.66 24.26
C ILE A 54 -11.57 -3.90 24.77
N LEU A 55 -10.36 -4.42 24.52
CA LEU A 55 -9.12 -3.76 24.95
C LEU A 55 -8.88 -2.46 24.18
N ALA A 56 -9.24 -2.41 22.90
CA ALA A 56 -9.16 -1.20 22.10
C ALA A 56 -10.13 -0.11 22.61
N ASP A 57 -11.36 -0.49 22.93
CA ASP A 57 -12.36 0.43 23.50
C ASP A 57 -11.89 1.00 24.86
N TRP A 58 -11.37 0.15 25.75
CA TRP A 58 -10.84 0.62 27.03
C TRP A 58 -9.59 1.51 26.89
N GLN A 59 -8.74 1.24 25.91
CA GLN A 59 -7.58 2.09 25.61
C GLN A 59 -8.04 3.45 25.09
N ASN A 60 -9.10 3.49 24.29
CA ASN A 60 -9.71 4.73 23.84
C ASN A 60 -10.28 5.55 25.01
N LEU A 61 -11.01 4.90 25.94
CA LEU A 61 -11.51 5.57 27.15
C LEU A 61 -10.37 6.20 27.97
N ILE A 62 -9.25 5.49 28.14
CA ILE A 62 -8.08 6.01 28.83
C ILE A 62 -7.50 7.24 28.09
N ASN A 63 -7.42 7.17 26.75
CA ASN A 63 -6.89 8.26 25.93
C ASN A 63 -7.82 9.48 25.96
N MET A 64 -9.14 9.26 25.93
CA MET A 64 -10.14 10.33 26.07
C MET A 64 -10.03 11.02 27.44
N ALA A 65 -9.94 10.25 28.51
CA ALA A 65 -9.76 10.80 29.87
C ALA A 65 -8.43 11.59 30.03
N ARG A 66 -7.47 11.41 29.13
CA ARG A 66 -6.25 12.24 29.01
C ARG A 66 -6.45 13.51 28.19
N GLY A 67 -7.64 13.76 27.63
CA GLY A 67 -7.88 14.88 26.72
C GLY A 67 -7.30 14.67 25.32
N ASN A 68 -7.24 13.43 24.83
CA ASN A 68 -6.80 13.17 23.47
C ASN A 68 -7.96 13.45 22.50
N ALA A 69 -7.98 14.63 21.86
CA ALA A 69 -9.01 15.07 20.93
C ALA A 69 -9.34 14.03 19.86
N SER A 70 -8.34 13.37 19.26
CA SER A 70 -8.55 12.34 18.25
C SER A 70 -9.29 11.09 18.78
N ALA A 71 -9.10 10.73 20.05
CA ALA A 71 -9.82 9.62 20.66
C ALA A 71 -11.28 10.01 20.96
N ILE A 72 -11.52 11.25 21.39
CA ILE A 72 -12.85 11.80 21.63
C ILE A 72 -13.66 11.84 20.32
N GLU A 73 -13.10 12.42 19.26
CA GLU A 73 -13.70 12.48 17.93
C GLU A 73 -14.03 11.07 17.41
N SER A 74 -13.07 10.15 17.46
CA SER A 74 -13.24 8.78 16.98
C SER A 74 -14.36 8.04 17.70
N THR A 75 -14.51 8.25 18.98
CA THR A 75 -15.55 7.58 19.79
C THR A 75 -16.91 8.19 19.52
N ALA A 76 -17.02 9.50 19.44
CA ALA A 76 -18.26 10.20 19.11
C ALA A 76 -18.76 9.83 17.70
N ILE A 77 -17.87 9.78 16.69
CA ILE A 77 -18.19 9.35 15.33
C ILE A 77 -18.64 7.88 15.30
N LYS A 78 -17.96 7.00 16.04
CA LYS A 78 -18.35 5.59 16.14
C LYS A 78 -19.77 5.47 16.69
N LEU A 79 -20.10 6.17 17.76
CA LEU A 79 -21.43 6.18 18.34
C LEU A 79 -22.49 6.80 17.40
N HIS A 80 -22.11 7.84 16.65
CA HIS A 80 -22.99 8.47 15.66
C HIS A 80 -23.34 7.49 14.52
N LEU A 81 -22.35 6.71 14.05
CA LEU A 81 -22.49 5.77 12.93
C LEU A 81 -22.93 4.36 13.37
N ASP A 82 -23.07 4.12 14.67
CA ASP A 82 -23.50 2.81 15.19
C ASP A 82 -25.02 2.70 15.06
N ASP A 83 -25.44 2.12 13.94
CA ASP A 83 -26.82 1.79 13.60
C ASP A 83 -27.18 0.35 14.08
N SER A 84 -26.39 -0.17 15.04
CA SER A 84 -26.60 -1.51 15.56
C SER A 84 -27.85 -1.61 16.46
N ASP A 85 -28.30 -2.85 16.74
CA ASP A 85 -29.36 -3.19 17.72
C ASP A 85 -29.24 -2.43 19.08
N ALA A 86 -28.08 -1.88 19.39
CA ALA A 86 -27.84 -1.11 20.61
C ALA A 86 -28.55 0.25 20.62
N SER A 87 -28.78 0.88 19.46
CA SER A 87 -29.54 2.13 19.36
C SER A 87 -31.04 1.93 19.57
N GLU A 88 -31.56 0.72 19.32
CA GLU A 88 -32.98 0.35 19.47
C GLU A 88 -33.29 -0.28 20.83
N ARG A 89 -32.29 -0.76 21.58
CA ARG A 89 -32.47 -1.32 22.91
C ARG A 89 -32.65 -0.20 23.93
N ILE A 90 -33.88 -0.07 24.40
CA ILE A 90 -34.21 0.86 25.49
C ILE A 90 -34.10 0.10 26.81
N ASN A 91 -33.28 0.60 27.73
CA ASN A 91 -33.22 0.11 29.10
C ASN A 91 -34.55 0.47 29.78
N THR A 92 -35.29 -0.56 30.22
CA THR A 92 -36.63 -0.39 30.85
C THR A 92 -36.59 0.39 32.15
N ASP A 93 -35.44 0.42 32.84
CA ASP A 93 -35.28 1.10 34.13
C ASP A 93 -34.92 2.59 33.98
N THR A 94 -34.23 2.95 32.90
CA THR A 94 -33.76 4.33 32.66
C THR A 94 -34.52 5.04 31.53
N GLY A 95 -35.16 4.29 30.64
CA GLY A 95 -35.82 4.80 29.43
C GLY A 95 -34.83 5.28 28.35
N MET A 96 -33.53 4.99 28.50
CA MET A 96 -32.48 5.42 27.59
C MET A 96 -32.05 4.29 26.66
N SER A 97 -31.63 4.61 25.45
CA SER A 97 -30.98 3.63 24.59
C SER A 97 -29.59 3.26 25.15
N ASP A 98 -29.11 2.05 24.84
CA ASP A 98 -27.74 1.68 25.20
C ASP A 98 -26.70 2.68 24.65
N LYS A 99 -26.97 3.26 23.50
CA LYS A 99 -26.14 4.30 22.86
C LYS A 99 -26.09 5.57 23.71
N ASP A 100 -27.24 6.07 24.15
CA ASP A 100 -27.32 7.27 24.97
C ASP A 100 -26.68 7.05 26.33
N TYR A 101 -26.89 5.89 26.93
CA TYR A 101 -26.25 5.51 28.19
C TYR A 101 -24.71 5.54 28.08
N TYR A 102 -24.15 4.94 27.01
CA TYR A 102 -22.70 4.99 26.78
C TYR A 102 -22.19 6.41 26.48
N ALA A 103 -22.99 7.21 25.77
CA ALA A 103 -22.63 8.60 25.50
C ALA A 103 -22.57 9.42 26.78
N GLU A 104 -23.49 9.24 27.72
CA GLU A 104 -23.45 9.92 29.03
C GLU A 104 -22.27 9.48 29.90
N GLU A 105 -22.00 8.13 29.98
CA GLU A 105 -20.85 7.61 30.73
C GLU A 105 -19.52 8.22 30.22
N ILE A 106 -19.43 8.44 28.91
CA ILE A 106 -18.26 9.08 28.28
C ILE A 106 -18.24 10.58 28.63
N ALA A 107 -19.38 11.26 28.48
CA ALA A 107 -19.51 12.69 28.71
C ALA A 107 -19.09 13.11 30.14
N GLU A 108 -19.40 12.29 31.15
CA GLU A 108 -18.99 12.54 32.54
C GLU A 108 -17.46 12.60 32.73
N SER A 109 -16.67 12.03 31.82
CA SER A 109 -15.21 11.99 31.87
C SER A 109 -14.52 13.16 31.15
N LEU A 110 -15.26 13.98 30.39
CA LEU A 110 -14.76 15.04 29.54
C LEU A 110 -14.84 16.42 30.20
N ASP A 111 -13.92 17.32 29.84
CA ASP A 111 -14.06 18.74 30.17
C ASP A 111 -15.03 19.47 29.19
N ASP A 112 -15.39 20.72 29.50
CA ASP A 112 -16.41 21.46 28.75
C ASP A 112 -16.09 21.61 27.25
N ASN A 113 -14.81 21.77 26.87
CA ASN A 113 -14.40 21.89 25.48
C ASN A 113 -14.48 20.53 24.76
N ASP A 114 -13.96 19.50 25.38
CA ASP A 114 -13.97 18.13 24.86
C ASP A 114 -15.41 17.60 24.78
N LEU A 115 -16.26 17.95 25.76
CA LEU A 115 -17.68 17.64 25.81
C LEU A 115 -18.44 18.23 24.61
N LYS A 116 -18.16 19.49 24.28
CA LYS A 116 -18.75 20.14 23.12
C LYS A 116 -18.35 19.44 21.81
N VAL A 117 -17.08 19.15 21.62
CA VAL A 117 -16.56 18.43 20.43
C VAL A 117 -17.20 17.06 20.32
N PHE A 118 -17.29 16.33 21.45
CA PHE A 118 -17.93 15.01 21.51
C PHE A 118 -19.38 15.05 21.05
N TYR A 119 -20.20 15.95 21.60
CA TYR A 119 -21.62 16.06 21.23
C TYR A 119 -21.83 16.61 19.82
N ASP A 120 -20.94 17.48 19.30
CA ASP A 120 -21.02 17.98 17.94
C ASP A 120 -20.77 16.85 16.90
N HIS A 121 -19.85 15.94 17.18
CA HIS A 121 -19.66 14.74 16.36
C HIS A 121 -20.78 13.70 16.56
N LEU A 122 -21.21 13.44 17.81
CA LEU A 122 -22.27 12.49 18.13
C LEU A 122 -23.61 12.87 17.46
N ASN A 123 -23.91 14.16 17.42
CA ASN A 123 -25.13 14.69 16.80
C ASN A 123 -24.98 15.02 15.31
N GLY A 124 -23.86 14.65 14.67
CA GLY A 124 -23.61 14.90 13.26
C GLY A 124 -23.47 16.39 12.87
N ARG A 125 -23.25 17.29 13.85
CA ARG A 125 -23.03 18.72 13.58
C ARG A 125 -21.65 18.97 12.94
N ILE A 126 -20.67 18.15 13.30
CA ILE A 126 -19.38 18.08 12.63
C ILE A 126 -19.38 16.80 11.81
N GLY A 127 -19.21 16.93 10.48
CA GLY A 127 -19.26 15.78 9.58
C GLY A 127 -18.14 14.76 9.84
N THR A 128 -18.34 13.54 9.35
CA THR A 128 -17.40 12.44 9.48
C THR A 128 -16.10 12.74 8.72
N PRO A 129 -14.92 12.74 9.35
CA PRO A 129 -13.66 12.97 8.65
C PRO A 129 -13.50 12.05 7.43
N PHE A 130 -13.13 12.61 6.27
CA PHE A 130 -13.02 11.84 5.03
C PHE A 130 -12.09 10.62 5.15
N THR A 131 -11.05 10.70 5.97
CA THR A 131 -10.07 9.63 6.17
C THR A 131 -10.40 8.67 7.31
N TYR A 132 -11.55 8.82 7.98
CA TYR A 132 -11.91 8.02 9.15
C TYR A 132 -11.83 6.52 8.88
N PHE A 133 -12.38 6.05 7.78
CA PHE A 133 -12.35 4.64 7.37
C PHE A 133 -11.16 4.27 6.47
N ALA A 134 -10.20 5.18 6.25
CA ALA A 134 -9.14 4.96 5.28
C ALA A 134 -8.27 3.73 5.60
N ASN A 135 -7.90 3.51 6.86
CA ASN A 135 -7.09 2.35 7.25
C ASN A 135 -7.85 1.03 7.05
N ASN A 136 -9.11 0.97 7.43
CA ASN A 136 -9.98 -0.21 7.22
C ASN A 136 -10.13 -0.54 5.73
N PHE A 137 -10.33 0.51 4.90
CA PHE A 137 -10.37 0.35 3.44
C PHE A 137 -9.06 -0.19 2.87
N ILE A 138 -7.92 0.34 3.33
CA ILE A 138 -6.60 -0.10 2.87
C ILE A 138 -6.36 -1.56 3.23
N GLU A 139 -6.66 -1.96 4.45
CA GLU A 139 -6.51 -3.33 4.92
C GLU A 139 -7.42 -4.30 4.13
N TYR A 140 -8.66 -3.91 3.89
CA TYR A 140 -9.61 -4.71 3.12
C TYR A 140 -9.22 -4.89 1.65
N ASN A 141 -8.70 -3.84 0.98
CA ASN A 141 -8.54 -3.83 -0.48
C ASN A 141 -7.12 -4.13 -0.98
N TYR A 142 -6.07 -3.96 -0.15
CA TYR A 142 -4.70 -3.96 -0.67
C TYR A 142 -3.75 -4.86 0.12
N LYS A 143 -3.31 -5.94 -0.51
CA LYS A 143 -2.23 -6.80 0.02
C LYS A 143 -0.82 -6.22 -0.25
N ASN A 144 -0.67 -5.43 -1.32
CA ASN A 144 0.63 -4.87 -1.71
C ASN A 144 0.91 -3.56 -0.95
N PRO A 145 1.97 -3.49 -0.12
CA PRO A 145 2.26 -2.31 0.71
C PRO A 145 2.51 -1.01 -0.09
N LYS A 146 3.07 -1.12 -1.30
CA LYS A 146 3.30 0.07 -2.16
C LYS A 146 1.98 0.63 -2.67
N THR A 147 1.08 -0.24 -3.14
CA THR A 147 -0.25 0.16 -3.62
C THR A 147 -1.09 0.71 -2.46
N ALA A 148 -1.03 0.08 -1.29
CA ALA A 148 -1.66 0.53 -0.06
C ALA A 148 -1.21 1.95 0.33
N LYS A 149 0.10 2.20 0.33
CA LYS A 149 0.68 3.51 0.62
C LYS A 149 0.24 4.58 -0.39
N ASP A 150 0.24 4.26 -1.69
CA ASP A 150 -0.18 5.18 -2.75
C ASP A 150 -1.68 5.55 -2.59
N ALA A 151 -2.54 4.57 -2.30
CA ALA A 151 -3.96 4.79 -2.07
C ALA A 151 -4.18 5.66 -0.82
N LEU A 152 -3.57 5.31 0.32
CA LEU A 152 -3.68 6.08 1.55
C LEU A 152 -3.19 7.53 1.37
N SER A 153 -2.07 7.73 0.66
CA SER A 153 -1.57 9.06 0.34
C SER A 153 -2.58 9.86 -0.50
N THR A 154 -3.24 9.20 -1.46
CA THR A 154 -4.28 9.83 -2.29
C THR A 154 -5.47 10.27 -1.44
N LEU A 155 -5.97 9.40 -0.54
CA LEU A 155 -7.07 9.74 0.36
C LEU A 155 -6.72 10.94 1.24
N LYS A 156 -5.51 10.94 1.84
CA LYS A 156 -5.02 12.06 2.65
C LYS A 156 -4.90 13.36 1.85
N MET A 157 -4.46 13.31 0.59
CA MET A 157 -4.41 14.51 -0.25
C MET A 157 -5.80 15.04 -0.59
N PHE A 158 -6.77 14.16 -0.86
CA PHE A 158 -8.12 14.56 -1.17
C PHE A 158 -8.86 15.12 0.06
N SER A 159 -8.55 14.66 1.27
CA SER A 159 -9.15 15.20 2.51
C SER A 159 -8.83 16.67 2.78
N TYR A 160 -7.81 17.25 2.17
CA TYR A 160 -7.59 18.71 2.22
C TYR A 160 -8.61 19.50 1.38
N ILE A 161 -9.29 18.83 0.43
CA ILE A 161 -10.31 19.44 -0.45
C ILE A 161 -11.71 19.16 0.07
N CYS A 162 -11.92 17.94 0.56
CA CYS A 162 -13.14 17.49 1.21
C CYS A 162 -12.76 16.91 2.59
N PRO A 163 -12.73 17.74 3.64
CA PRO A 163 -12.38 17.29 5.00
C PRO A 163 -13.32 16.24 5.54
N THR A 164 -14.61 16.26 5.19
CA THR A 164 -15.63 15.32 5.66
C THR A 164 -16.29 14.55 4.51
N LEU A 165 -16.93 13.43 4.82
CA LEU A 165 -17.64 12.59 3.85
C LEU A 165 -18.84 13.33 3.25
N GLU A 166 -19.56 14.12 4.06
CA GLU A 166 -20.76 14.84 3.69
C GLU A 166 -20.46 15.98 2.69
N GLU A 167 -19.22 16.44 2.66
CA GLU A 167 -18.75 17.45 1.70
C GLU A 167 -18.45 16.88 0.32
N VAL A 168 -18.36 15.54 0.16
CA VAL A 168 -17.99 14.93 -1.10
C VAL A 168 -19.15 14.96 -2.07
N LYS A 169 -19.13 15.98 -2.94
CA LYS A 169 -20.12 16.17 -4.02
C LYS A 169 -19.42 16.14 -5.38
N LYS A 170 -20.15 15.75 -6.41
CA LYS A 170 -19.63 15.71 -7.79
C LYS A 170 -18.99 17.04 -8.20
N SER A 171 -19.57 18.18 -7.79
CA SER A 171 -19.00 19.51 -8.06
C SER A 171 -17.63 19.76 -7.42
N LYS A 172 -17.40 19.26 -6.20
CA LYS A 172 -16.07 19.34 -5.54
C LYS A 172 -15.04 18.41 -6.21
N VAL A 173 -15.45 17.22 -6.65
CA VAL A 173 -14.59 16.31 -7.41
C VAL A 173 -14.20 16.93 -8.76
N LEU A 174 -15.12 17.57 -9.45
CA LEU A 174 -14.82 18.31 -10.68
C LEU A 174 -13.82 19.44 -10.45
N LYS A 175 -14.03 20.26 -9.44
CA LYS A 175 -13.08 21.34 -9.06
C LYS A 175 -11.68 20.77 -8.73
N TRP A 176 -11.63 19.66 -8.01
CA TRP A 176 -10.35 18.97 -7.77
C TRP A 176 -9.68 18.55 -9.08
N LEU A 177 -10.40 17.89 -9.99
CA LEU A 177 -9.87 17.49 -11.29
C LEU A 177 -9.41 18.70 -12.12
N GLU A 178 -10.16 19.80 -12.09
CA GLU A 178 -9.80 21.05 -12.78
C GLU A 178 -8.54 21.70 -12.19
N SER A 179 -8.26 21.53 -10.92
CA SER A 179 -7.04 22.03 -10.27
C SER A 179 -5.80 21.17 -10.50
N GLU A 180 -5.97 19.94 -11.02
CA GLU A 180 -4.86 19.02 -11.23
C GLU A 180 -3.91 19.44 -12.33
N THR A 181 -2.63 19.30 -12.05
CA THR A 181 -1.51 19.57 -12.97
C THR A 181 -0.61 18.35 -13.20
N ARG A 182 -0.85 17.27 -12.47
CA ARG A 182 -0.11 16.00 -12.59
C ARG A 182 -0.42 15.32 -13.92
N ALA A 183 0.44 14.36 -14.32
CA ALA A 183 0.21 13.56 -15.52
C ALA A 183 -1.16 12.85 -15.46
N LYS A 184 -1.84 12.77 -16.61
CA LYS A 184 -3.19 12.19 -16.77
C LYS A 184 -3.31 10.80 -16.14
N LYS A 185 -2.32 9.92 -16.35
CA LYS A 185 -2.26 8.58 -15.74
C LYS A 185 -2.21 8.61 -14.22
N THR A 186 -1.49 9.56 -13.63
CA THR A 186 -1.41 9.75 -12.18
C THR A 186 -2.75 10.20 -11.60
N VAL A 187 -3.42 11.15 -12.26
CA VAL A 187 -4.74 11.64 -11.86
C VAL A 187 -5.80 10.56 -12.03
N SER A 188 -5.77 9.80 -13.13
CA SER A 188 -6.64 8.64 -13.37
C SER A 188 -6.52 7.61 -12.26
N LYS A 189 -5.28 7.28 -11.86
CA LYS A 189 -5.01 6.35 -10.75
C LYS A 189 -5.56 6.89 -9.42
N ALA A 190 -5.37 8.17 -9.14
CA ALA A 190 -5.90 8.82 -7.94
C ALA A 190 -7.44 8.78 -7.91
N LYS A 191 -8.10 9.13 -9.04
CA LYS A 191 -9.55 9.02 -9.18
C LYS A 191 -10.05 7.58 -8.93
N SER A 192 -9.33 6.58 -9.46
CA SER A 192 -9.65 5.16 -9.23
C SER A 192 -9.57 4.77 -7.76
N TYR A 193 -8.59 5.27 -7.00
CA TYR A 193 -8.50 5.00 -5.56
C TYR A 193 -9.65 5.64 -4.79
N LEU A 194 -9.99 6.89 -5.10
CA LEU A 194 -11.11 7.60 -4.48
C LEU A 194 -12.45 6.92 -4.77
N GLY A 195 -12.68 6.51 -6.04
CA GLY A 195 -13.89 5.77 -6.42
C GLY A 195 -14.01 4.42 -5.71
N LYS A 196 -12.89 3.69 -5.55
CA LYS A 196 -12.88 2.43 -4.78
C LYS A 196 -13.15 2.66 -3.30
N TYR A 197 -12.62 3.73 -2.73
CA TYR A 197 -12.90 4.09 -1.35
C TYR A 197 -14.38 4.42 -1.15
N TRP A 198 -14.96 5.21 -2.05
CA TRP A 198 -16.39 5.53 -1.99
C TRP A 198 -17.28 4.30 -2.08
N LYS A 199 -16.98 3.37 -2.99
CA LYS A 199 -17.67 2.08 -3.08
C LYS A 199 -17.55 1.24 -1.82
N TYR A 200 -16.38 1.27 -1.17
CA TYR A 200 -16.20 0.61 0.12
C TYR A 200 -17.10 1.22 1.20
N LEU A 201 -17.21 2.56 1.25
CA LEU A 201 -18.10 3.25 2.20
C LEU A 201 -19.59 2.94 1.92
N GLN A 202 -19.99 2.85 0.65
CA GLN A 202 -21.32 2.42 0.25
C GLN A 202 -21.61 0.98 0.68
N MET A 203 -20.66 0.07 0.48
CA MET A 203 -20.77 -1.33 0.93
C MET A 203 -20.90 -1.45 2.47
N LYS A 204 -20.34 -0.48 3.20
CA LYS A 204 -20.43 -0.37 4.67
C LYS A 204 -21.63 0.48 5.13
N GLU A 205 -22.49 0.89 4.22
CA GLU A 205 -23.68 1.71 4.49
C GLU A 205 -23.38 3.06 5.19
N VAL A 206 -22.10 3.49 5.14
CA VAL A 206 -21.67 4.78 5.70
C VAL A 206 -22.14 5.96 4.86
N VAL A 207 -22.26 5.78 3.55
CA VAL A 207 -22.73 6.80 2.61
C VAL A 207 -23.81 6.20 1.71
N SER A 208 -24.77 7.04 1.27
CA SER A 208 -25.88 6.59 0.42
C SER A 208 -25.39 5.95 -0.88
N LEU A 209 -26.09 4.88 -1.31
CA LEU A 209 -25.85 4.18 -2.57
C LEU A 209 -26.11 5.08 -3.79
N ASP A 210 -27.00 6.06 -3.69
CA ASP A 210 -27.36 6.98 -4.77
C ASP A 210 -26.28 8.05 -5.02
N LEU A 211 -25.34 8.23 -4.08
CA LEU A 211 -24.28 9.21 -4.21
C LEU A 211 -23.07 8.60 -4.92
N GLU A 212 -22.88 8.96 -6.18
CA GLU A 212 -21.74 8.52 -7.02
C GLU A 212 -20.85 9.68 -7.46
N PRO A 213 -20.16 10.35 -6.51
CA PRO A 213 -19.43 11.59 -6.80
C PRO A 213 -18.21 11.40 -7.71
N PHE A 214 -17.69 10.17 -7.85
CA PHE A 214 -16.51 9.83 -8.68
C PHE A 214 -16.88 9.10 -9.98
N TYR A 215 -18.15 8.78 -10.19
CA TYR A 215 -18.61 8.04 -11.35
C TYR A 215 -19.01 8.97 -12.51
N ASN A 216 -18.84 8.50 -13.76
CA ASN A 216 -19.14 9.26 -14.98
C ASN A 216 -18.56 10.69 -14.98
N ILE A 217 -17.27 10.78 -14.64
CA ILE A 217 -16.50 12.01 -14.75
C ILE A 217 -15.30 11.76 -15.65
N ASP A 218 -15.19 12.50 -16.72
CA ASP A 218 -14.03 12.49 -17.58
C ASP A 218 -12.86 13.27 -16.97
N LEU A 219 -11.65 12.86 -17.31
CA LEU A 219 -10.47 13.61 -16.93
C LEU A 219 -10.33 14.87 -17.81
N PRO A 220 -9.89 16.01 -17.21
CA PRO A 220 -9.69 17.23 -17.97
C PRO A 220 -8.74 17.02 -19.16
N LYS A 221 -9.14 17.50 -20.35
CA LYS A 221 -8.33 17.40 -21.59
C LYS A 221 -6.97 18.09 -21.49
N LYS A 222 -6.82 19.07 -20.59
CA LYS A 222 -5.55 19.79 -20.33
C LYS A 222 -4.47 18.93 -19.69
N LEU A 223 -4.83 17.79 -19.09
CA LEU A 223 -3.85 16.90 -18.45
C LEU A 223 -2.99 16.24 -19.52
N LYS A 224 -1.68 16.41 -19.40
CA LYS A 224 -0.72 15.86 -20.33
C LYS A 224 -0.63 14.35 -20.16
N ASP A 225 -0.61 13.62 -21.26
CA ASP A 225 -0.22 12.23 -21.26
C ASP A 225 1.27 12.10 -20.89
N GLU A 226 1.66 10.97 -20.29
CA GLU A 226 3.07 10.68 -20.06
C GLU A 226 3.73 10.43 -21.41
N GLU A 227 4.94 10.98 -21.60
CA GLU A 227 5.77 10.63 -22.75
C GLU A 227 6.01 9.11 -22.76
N PRO A 228 5.80 8.44 -23.91
CA PRO A 228 6.08 7.02 -24.01
C PRO A 228 7.56 6.74 -23.70
N ARG A 229 7.85 5.58 -23.16
CA ARG A 229 9.23 5.15 -22.90
C ARG A 229 9.90 4.81 -24.23
N GLU A 230 11.04 5.44 -24.48
CA GLU A 230 11.81 5.24 -25.71
C GLU A 230 12.83 4.10 -25.55
N SER A 231 13.11 3.42 -26.64
CA SER A 231 14.19 2.45 -26.77
C SER A 231 15.56 3.14 -26.85
N TYR A 232 16.61 2.45 -26.45
CA TYR A 232 17.99 2.91 -26.63
C TYR A 232 18.52 2.54 -28.00
N THR A 233 19.27 3.45 -28.61
CA THR A 233 20.10 3.14 -29.79
C THR A 233 21.36 2.36 -29.37
N ASP A 234 22.00 1.67 -30.31
CA ASP A 234 23.26 0.95 -30.04
C ASP A 234 24.38 1.89 -29.61
N LYS A 235 24.40 3.10 -30.13
CA LYS A 235 25.35 4.16 -29.74
C LYS A 235 25.16 4.54 -28.28
N GLU A 236 23.92 4.79 -27.87
CA GLU A 236 23.59 5.12 -26.47
C GLU A 236 23.94 3.98 -25.52
N ILE A 237 23.65 2.72 -25.90
CA ILE A 237 24.01 1.54 -25.08
C ILE A 237 25.52 1.49 -24.85
N LYS A 238 26.33 1.66 -25.92
CA LYS A 238 27.79 1.68 -25.84
C LYS A 238 28.29 2.79 -24.92
N GLU A 239 27.71 3.97 -25.03
CA GLU A 239 28.04 5.13 -24.19
C GLU A 239 27.66 4.91 -22.73
N ILE A 240 26.47 4.39 -22.47
CA ILE A 240 26.01 4.02 -21.11
C ILE A 240 26.97 3.03 -20.46
N ILE A 241 27.32 1.95 -21.15
CA ILE A 241 28.21 0.92 -20.63
C ILE A 241 29.61 1.49 -20.35
N LYS A 242 30.15 2.30 -21.29
CA LYS A 242 31.44 2.99 -21.12
C LYS A 242 31.42 3.90 -19.88
N HIS A 243 30.33 4.64 -19.69
CA HIS A 243 30.18 5.56 -18.56
C HIS A 243 30.06 4.83 -17.22
N ILE A 244 29.30 3.74 -17.15
CA ILE A 244 29.16 2.92 -15.92
C ILE A 244 30.52 2.30 -15.57
N LYS A 245 31.26 1.74 -16.53
CA LYS A 245 32.62 1.21 -16.31
C LYS A 245 33.54 2.26 -15.70
N LYS A 246 33.49 3.49 -16.19
CA LYS A 246 34.27 4.60 -15.65
C LYS A 246 33.87 4.97 -14.22
N SER A 247 32.60 4.78 -13.84
CA SER A 247 32.13 5.09 -12.49
C SER A 247 32.51 4.05 -11.43
N GLY A 248 32.94 2.84 -11.84
CA GLY A 248 33.28 1.75 -10.92
C GLY A 248 32.08 1.10 -10.23
N ASP A 249 30.82 1.33 -10.67
CA ASP A 249 29.63 0.67 -10.10
C ASP A 249 29.37 -0.67 -10.82
N ASP A 250 30.08 -1.71 -10.38
CA ASP A 250 29.99 -3.05 -10.98
C ASP A 250 28.59 -3.66 -10.83
N ALA A 251 27.90 -3.41 -9.72
CA ALA A 251 26.54 -3.88 -9.52
C ALA A 251 25.56 -3.28 -10.53
N LEU A 252 25.70 -2.00 -10.84
CA LEU A 252 24.91 -1.33 -11.88
C LEU A 252 25.29 -1.84 -13.28
N LEU A 253 26.59 -2.05 -13.55
CA LEU A 253 27.08 -2.61 -14.81
C LEU A 253 26.47 -3.98 -15.07
N CYS A 254 26.57 -4.90 -14.10
CA CYS A 254 25.98 -6.25 -14.18
C CYS A 254 24.48 -6.18 -14.42
N SER A 255 23.76 -5.32 -13.69
CA SER A 255 22.33 -5.13 -13.85
C SER A 255 21.95 -4.66 -15.26
N CYS A 256 22.69 -3.71 -15.81
CA CYS A 256 22.46 -3.20 -17.17
C CYS A 256 22.78 -4.26 -18.22
N LEU A 257 23.87 -5.01 -18.10
CA LEU A 257 24.22 -6.08 -19.04
C LEU A 257 23.16 -7.19 -19.05
N ILE A 258 22.70 -7.62 -17.89
CA ILE A 258 21.59 -8.59 -17.82
C ILE A 258 20.33 -8.02 -18.50
N ALA A 259 19.97 -6.75 -18.22
CA ALA A 259 18.81 -6.12 -18.85
C ALA A 259 18.90 -6.06 -20.38
N ILE A 260 20.07 -5.74 -20.92
CA ILE A 260 20.31 -5.58 -22.37
C ILE A 260 20.13 -6.91 -23.11
N TYR A 261 20.52 -8.04 -22.50
CA TYR A 261 20.47 -9.34 -23.18
C TYR A 261 19.25 -10.19 -22.82
N THR A 262 18.45 -9.78 -21.83
CA THR A 262 17.29 -10.58 -21.38
C THR A 262 15.97 -9.83 -21.48
N GLY A 263 15.96 -8.51 -21.52
CA GLY A 263 14.77 -7.69 -21.39
C GLY A 263 14.03 -7.86 -20.05
N ALA A 264 14.65 -8.50 -19.04
CA ALA A 264 14.04 -8.71 -17.73
C ALA A 264 13.73 -7.38 -17.02
N ARG A 265 12.64 -7.40 -16.20
CA ARG A 265 12.28 -6.21 -15.41
C ARG A 265 13.33 -5.95 -14.34
N ILE A 266 13.57 -4.68 -14.04
CA ILE A 266 14.55 -4.27 -13.02
C ILE A 266 14.32 -4.95 -11.65
N SER A 267 13.06 -5.17 -11.27
CA SER A 267 12.73 -5.88 -10.04
C SER A 267 13.03 -7.37 -10.12
N GLU A 268 12.91 -7.98 -11.30
CA GLU A 268 13.28 -9.37 -11.55
C GLU A 268 14.81 -9.52 -11.42
N ILE A 269 15.56 -8.67 -12.14
CA ILE A 269 17.03 -8.64 -12.09
C ILE A 269 17.55 -8.45 -10.66
N GLY A 270 16.97 -7.51 -9.92
CA GLY A 270 17.40 -7.24 -8.54
C GLY A 270 17.14 -8.38 -7.56
N GLN A 271 16.22 -9.29 -7.87
CA GLN A 271 15.83 -10.42 -7.02
C GLN A 271 16.46 -11.75 -7.44
N LEU A 272 17.16 -11.81 -8.58
CA LEU A 272 17.84 -13.04 -9.00
C LEU A 272 18.82 -13.51 -7.91
N THR A 273 18.72 -14.77 -7.56
CA THR A 273 19.64 -15.48 -6.69
C THR A 273 20.58 -16.38 -7.54
N LYS A 274 21.59 -16.95 -6.95
CA LYS A 274 22.46 -17.89 -7.64
C LYS A 274 21.73 -19.17 -8.03
N ASP A 275 20.75 -19.59 -7.23
CA ASP A 275 19.92 -20.76 -7.50
C ASP A 275 18.95 -20.56 -8.67
N ASP A 276 18.79 -19.31 -9.13
CA ASP A 276 18.00 -18.99 -10.31
C ASP A 276 18.78 -19.19 -11.62
N VAL A 277 20.08 -19.50 -11.55
CA VAL A 277 20.87 -19.95 -12.70
C VAL A 277 20.74 -21.46 -12.83
N VAL A 278 20.03 -21.90 -13.83
CA VAL A 278 19.63 -23.31 -14.00
C VAL A 278 20.03 -23.87 -15.37
N MET A 279 20.11 -25.18 -15.47
CA MET A 279 20.24 -25.87 -16.75
C MET A 279 18.89 -26.42 -17.18
N GLU A 280 18.43 -26.02 -18.37
CA GLU A 280 17.22 -26.58 -19.01
C GLU A 280 17.55 -27.01 -20.44
N ASN A 281 17.26 -28.28 -20.78
CA ASN A 281 17.54 -28.84 -22.09
C ASN A 281 18.97 -28.55 -22.58
N ASN A 282 19.98 -28.79 -21.71
CA ASN A 282 21.39 -28.51 -21.95
C ASN A 282 21.75 -27.04 -22.21
N THR A 283 20.86 -26.10 -21.87
CA THR A 283 21.07 -24.68 -22.03
C THR A 283 21.09 -24.01 -20.65
N SER A 284 22.13 -23.21 -20.39
CA SER A 284 22.14 -22.35 -19.19
C SER A 284 21.10 -21.27 -19.27
N CYS A 285 20.28 -21.12 -18.24
CA CYS A 285 19.14 -20.23 -18.20
C CYS A 285 19.07 -19.44 -16.91
N LEU A 286 18.41 -18.27 -16.96
CA LEU A 286 17.97 -17.51 -15.79
C LEU A 286 16.49 -17.81 -15.53
N ARG A 287 16.16 -18.32 -14.35
CA ARG A 287 14.79 -18.56 -13.93
C ARG A 287 14.25 -17.36 -13.18
N VAL A 288 13.15 -16.78 -13.67
CA VAL A 288 12.42 -15.70 -12.99
C VAL A 288 11.29 -16.32 -12.19
N ASN A 289 11.49 -16.51 -10.89
CA ASN A 289 10.53 -17.15 -9.97
C ASN A 289 9.56 -16.13 -9.33
N LYS A 290 9.92 -14.84 -9.27
CA LYS A 290 9.14 -13.77 -8.65
C LYS A 290 8.92 -12.64 -9.64
N SER A 291 7.67 -12.46 -10.06
CA SER A 291 7.29 -11.37 -10.96
C SER A 291 5.95 -10.75 -10.53
N LYS A 292 5.64 -9.57 -11.07
CA LYS A 292 4.38 -8.85 -10.82
C LYS A 292 3.17 -9.58 -11.41
N THR A 293 3.37 -10.34 -12.49
CA THR A 293 2.33 -11.06 -13.24
C THR A 293 2.69 -12.53 -13.36
N LYS A 294 1.70 -13.41 -13.56
CA LYS A 294 1.94 -14.84 -13.81
C LYS A 294 2.81 -15.07 -15.06
N ALA A 295 2.56 -14.35 -16.14
CA ALA A 295 3.36 -14.41 -17.36
C ALA A 295 4.82 -13.97 -17.16
N GLY A 296 5.11 -13.24 -16.10
CA GLY A 296 6.48 -12.87 -15.74
C GLY A 296 7.32 -14.02 -15.17
N ILE A 297 6.69 -15.11 -14.69
CA ILE A 297 7.38 -16.33 -14.22
C ILE A 297 7.79 -17.13 -15.47
N ARG A 298 9.09 -17.22 -15.72
CA ARG A 298 9.63 -17.82 -16.94
C ARG A 298 11.10 -18.17 -16.80
N VAL A 299 11.60 -18.86 -17.79
CA VAL A 299 13.01 -19.19 -17.97
C VAL A 299 13.55 -18.45 -19.18
N ILE A 300 14.70 -17.80 -19.05
CA ILE A 300 15.33 -17.01 -20.10
C ILE A 300 16.69 -17.64 -20.42
N PRO A 301 16.95 -18.11 -21.64
CA PRO A 301 18.27 -18.60 -22.04
C PRO A 301 19.35 -17.53 -21.84
N ILE A 302 20.50 -17.93 -21.30
CA ILE A 302 21.63 -17.03 -21.09
C ILE A 302 22.32 -16.80 -22.44
N HIS A 303 22.30 -15.55 -22.91
CA HIS A 303 22.99 -15.15 -24.14
C HIS A 303 24.51 -15.42 -24.01
N PRO A 304 25.23 -15.89 -25.05
CA PRO A 304 26.66 -16.18 -25.00
C PRO A 304 27.50 -15.04 -24.43
N ASN A 305 27.18 -13.79 -24.70
CA ASN A 305 27.87 -12.62 -24.17
C ASN A 305 27.68 -12.41 -22.66
N LEU A 306 26.73 -13.09 -22.03
CA LEU A 306 26.55 -13.06 -20.57
C LEU A 306 27.23 -14.23 -19.86
N THR A 307 27.62 -15.30 -20.56
CA THR A 307 28.12 -16.53 -19.95
C THR A 307 29.29 -16.26 -19.00
N LYS A 308 30.30 -15.50 -19.45
CA LYS A 308 31.46 -15.13 -18.62
C LYS A 308 31.06 -14.29 -17.40
N LEU A 309 30.14 -13.33 -17.58
CA LEU A 309 29.63 -12.51 -16.49
C LEU A 309 28.92 -13.36 -15.43
N ILE A 310 27.98 -14.20 -15.86
CA ILE A 310 27.21 -15.07 -14.96
C ILE A 310 28.13 -16.04 -14.22
N SER A 311 29.10 -16.65 -14.89
CA SER A 311 30.12 -17.51 -14.25
C SER A 311 30.90 -16.77 -13.16
N THR A 312 31.32 -15.53 -13.44
CA THR A 312 31.99 -14.69 -12.43
C THR A 312 31.09 -14.39 -11.23
N LEU A 313 29.83 -14.06 -11.47
CA LEU A 313 28.86 -13.75 -10.40
C LEU A 313 28.51 -14.97 -9.55
N LEU A 314 28.49 -16.17 -10.11
CA LEU A 314 28.27 -17.43 -9.38
C LEU A 314 29.43 -17.76 -8.43
N ASN A 315 30.66 -17.40 -8.80
CA ASN A 315 31.85 -17.66 -7.98
C ASN A 315 31.98 -16.71 -6.77
N ASP A 316 31.30 -15.58 -6.78
CA ASP A 316 31.26 -14.66 -5.63
C ASP A 316 30.43 -15.26 -4.50
N LYS A 317 31.01 -15.44 -3.32
CA LYS A 317 30.34 -16.05 -2.15
C LYS A 317 29.81 -15.02 -1.15
N SER A 318 29.92 -13.72 -1.45
CA SER A 318 29.56 -12.65 -0.52
C SER A 318 28.04 -12.45 -0.37
N SER A 319 27.23 -12.98 -1.29
CA SER A 319 25.76 -12.81 -1.30
C SER A 319 25.06 -14.03 -1.88
N GLU A 320 23.85 -14.33 -1.40
CA GLU A 320 22.92 -15.27 -2.04
C GLU A 320 22.38 -14.77 -3.38
N TYR A 321 22.30 -13.43 -3.53
CA TYR A 321 21.85 -12.82 -4.77
C TYR A 321 22.90 -12.91 -5.86
N LEU A 322 22.44 -13.06 -7.10
CA LEU A 322 23.31 -13.14 -8.27
C LEU A 322 24.15 -11.85 -8.44
N ILE A 323 23.56 -10.68 -8.20
CA ILE A 323 24.25 -9.41 -8.22
C ILE A 323 24.48 -8.95 -6.78
N TYR A 324 25.74 -8.90 -6.34
CA TYR A 324 26.16 -8.36 -5.04
C TYR A 324 26.22 -6.82 -5.05
N GLY A 325 26.45 -6.19 -3.91
CA GLY A 325 26.61 -4.72 -3.80
C GLY A 325 25.28 -3.93 -3.96
N ILE A 326 24.13 -4.60 -3.97
CA ILE A 326 22.81 -3.97 -3.94
C ILE A 326 22.17 -4.29 -2.60
N GLU A 327 22.63 -3.66 -1.55
CA GLU A 327 22.12 -3.94 -0.21
C GLU A 327 20.86 -3.12 0.09
N THR A 328 19.92 -3.76 0.78
CA THR A 328 18.71 -3.13 1.27
C THR A 328 18.36 -3.68 2.65
N LYS A 329 18.02 -2.79 3.59
CA LYS A 329 17.44 -3.16 4.89
C LYS A 329 15.98 -3.59 4.78
N ARG A 330 15.40 -3.50 3.57
CA ARG A 330 14.02 -3.86 3.25
C ARG A 330 14.00 -5.20 2.50
N ASP A 331 12.80 -5.71 2.25
CA ASP A 331 12.54 -6.87 1.41
C ASP A 331 13.29 -6.76 0.05
N SER A 332 13.77 -7.89 -0.44
CA SER A 332 14.53 -8.04 -1.71
C SER A 332 13.87 -7.39 -2.93
N LYS A 333 12.53 -7.29 -2.93
CA LYS A 333 11.78 -6.59 -4.01
C LYS A 333 12.17 -5.12 -4.19
N TYR A 334 12.78 -4.48 -3.18
CA TYR A 334 13.25 -3.09 -3.25
C TYR A 334 14.65 -2.95 -3.86
N ARG A 335 15.37 -4.04 -4.13
CA ARG A 335 16.69 -4.01 -4.80
C ARG A 335 16.58 -3.34 -6.18
N GLY A 336 15.50 -3.59 -6.92
CA GLY A 336 15.22 -2.90 -8.18
C GLY A 336 15.10 -1.37 -8.05
N ASP A 337 14.53 -0.87 -6.95
CA ASP A 337 14.44 0.58 -6.69
C ASP A 337 15.83 1.19 -6.48
N ILE A 338 16.77 0.46 -5.87
CA ILE A 338 18.17 0.91 -5.68
C ILE A 338 18.89 0.97 -7.04
N ILE A 339 18.76 -0.06 -7.87
CA ILE A 339 19.32 -0.08 -9.23
C ILE A 339 18.78 1.12 -10.03
N SER A 340 17.48 1.37 -9.96
CA SER A 340 16.83 2.50 -10.67
C SER A 340 17.39 3.85 -10.23
N LYS A 341 17.59 4.05 -8.92
CA LYS A 341 18.17 5.29 -8.37
C LYS A 341 19.63 5.45 -8.77
N ARG A 342 20.44 4.38 -8.73
CA ARG A 342 21.84 4.39 -9.18
C ARG A 342 21.90 4.73 -10.67
N PHE A 343 21.08 4.08 -11.50
CA PHE A 343 21.00 4.38 -12.93
C PHE A 343 20.64 5.84 -13.21
N SER A 344 19.65 6.38 -12.51
CA SER A 344 19.29 7.79 -12.68
C SER A 344 20.41 8.75 -12.30
N ARG A 345 21.14 8.46 -11.21
CA ARG A 345 22.22 9.30 -10.70
C ARG A 345 23.49 9.18 -11.53
N ILE A 346 23.90 7.96 -11.89
CA ILE A 346 25.19 7.68 -12.54
C ILE A 346 25.11 7.78 -14.05
N VAL A 347 23.95 7.48 -14.64
CA VAL A 347 23.79 7.39 -16.09
C VAL A 347 22.92 8.52 -16.65
N ARG A 348 21.63 8.51 -16.27
CA ARG A 348 20.65 9.38 -16.94
C ARG A 348 20.96 10.87 -16.78
N LYS A 349 21.30 11.31 -15.57
CA LYS A 349 21.61 12.73 -15.31
C LYS A 349 22.94 13.15 -15.96
N PRO A 350 24.09 12.43 -15.75
CA PRO A 350 25.36 12.85 -16.33
C PRO A 350 25.41 12.77 -17.85
N LEU A 351 24.72 11.82 -18.47
CA LEU A 351 24.62 11.71 -19.94
C LEU A 351 23.46 12.55 -20.53
N ASN A 352 22.78 13.33 -19.69
CA ASN A 352 21.66 14.18 -20.09
C ASN A 352 20.59 13.44 -20.93
N LEU A 353 20.30 12.18 -20.57
CA LEU A 353 19.30 11.40 -21.28
C LEU A 353 17.89 11.92 -20.98
N PRO A 354 16.97 11.93 -21.96
CA PRO A 354 15.62 12.42 -21.81
C PRO A 354 14.85 11.63 -20.71
N LYS A 355 13.77 12.22 -20.20
CA LYS A 355 12.92 11.57 -19.16
C LYS A 355 12.23 10.30 -19.65
N SER A 356 12.02 10.17 -20.96
CA SER A 356 11.51 8.97 -21.62
C SER A 356 12.47 7.78 -21.54
N LYS A 357 13.79 8.02 -21.39
CA LYS A 357 14.84 6.99 -21.32
C LYS A 357 15.25 6.71 -19.87
N VAL A 358 14.87 5.55 -19.39
CA VAL A 358 15.11 5.06 -18.01
C VAL A 358 15.63 3.62 -18.06
N PHE A 359 15.98 3.03 -16.93
CA PHE A 359 16.41 1.63 -16.90
C PHE A 359 15.46 0.66 -17.62
N HIS A 360 14.14 0.87 -17.48
CA HIS A 360 13.13 0.04 -18.15
C HIS A 360 13.21 0.13 -19.69
N SER A 361 13.81 1.18 -20.25
CA SER A 361 14.01 1.33 -21.68
C SER A 361 14.89 0.24 -22.31
N PHE A 362 15.77 -0.43 -21.53
CA PHE A 362 16.49 -1.62 -22.00
C PHE A 362 15.52 -2.73 -22.45
N ARG A 363 14.43 -2.92 -21.68
CA ARG A 363 13.40 -3.92 -22.04
C ARG A 363 12.69 -3.55 -23.34
N ASN A 364 12.32 -2.27 -23.52
CA ASN A 364 11.75 -1.80 -24.78
C ASN A 364 12.73 -2.02 -25.95
N THR A 365 14.02 -1.74 -25.72
CA THR A 365 15.07 -1.97 -26.71
C THR A 365 15.17 -3.44 -27.12
N VAL A 366 15.11 -4.37 -26.18
CA VAL A 366 15.11 -5.81 -26.47
C VAL A 366 13.87 -6.18 -27.29
N THR A 367 12.69 -5.70 -26.89
CA THR A 367 11.44 -5.93 -27.63
C THR A 367 11.55 -5.46 -29.09
N THR A 368 11.97 -4.19 -29.27
CA THR A 368 12.14 -3.59 -30.62
C THR A 368 13.19 -4.34 -31.47
N LYS A 369 14.28 -4.80 -30.85
CA LYS A 369 15.30 -5.59 -31.57
C LYS A 369 14.81 -6.98 -31.98
N LEU A 370 14.03 -7.66 -31.13
CA LEU A 370 13.42 -8.94 -31.46
C LEU A 370 12.38 -8.78 -32.57
N GLU A 371 11.55 -7.73 -32.53
CA GLU A 371 10.61 -7.36 -33.57
C GLU A 371 11.34 -7.12 -34.91
N SER A 372 12.39 -6.27 -34.88
CA SER A 372 13.19 -5.96 -36.09
C SER A 372 13.92 -7.19 -36.66
N ALA A 373 14.21 -8.18 -35.84
CA ALA A 373 14.79 -9.46 -36.25
C ALA A 373 13.75 -10.46 -36.77
N GLY A 374 12.46 -10.09 -36.82
CA GLY A 374 11.37 -10.95 -37.32
C GLY A 374 10.98 -12.06 -36.35
N VAL A 375 11.32 -11.94 -35.03
CA VAL A 375 10.91 -12.94 -34.04
C VAL A 375 9.39 -12.82 -33.85
N PRO A 376 8.63 -13.93 -33.87
CA PRO A 376 7.19 -13.90 -33.65
C PRO A 376 6.81 -13.26 -32.31
N GLU A 377 5.72 -12.47 -32.30
CA GLU A 377 5.29 -11.71 -31.11
C GLU A 377 5.07 -12.58 -29.87
N ASN A 378 4.46 -13.75 -30.05
CA ASN A 378 4.23 -14.70 -28.96
C ASN A 378 5.55 -15.21 -28.34
N ILE A 379 6.58 -15.44 -29.14
CA ILE A 379 7.91 -15.87 -28.66
C ILE A 379 8.58 -14.70 -27.91
N THR A 380 8.48 -13.49 -28.45
CA THR A 380 8.98 -12.29 -27.77
C THR A 380 8.25 -12.09 -26.44
N ALA A 381 6.92 -12.26 -26.39
CA ALA A 381 6.13 -12.18 -25.16
C ALA A 381 6.60 -13.20 -24.12
N ASP A 382 6.88 -14.43 -24.52
CA ASP A 382 7.42 -15.46 -23.62
C ASP A 382 8.82 -15.10 -23.07
N ILE A 383 9.72 -14.58 -23.93
CA ILE A 383 11.08 -14.16 -23.51
C ILE A 383 11.01 -13.01 -22.49
N ILE A 384 10.27 -11.95 -22.82
CA ILE A 384 10.20 -10.77 -21.96
C ILE A 384 9.18 -10.89 -20.82
N GLY A 385 8.27 -11.89 -20.84
CA GLY A 385 7.23 -12.12 -19.84
C GLY A 385 6.12 -11.06 -19.90
N HIS A 386 5.54 -10.87 -21.11
CA HIS A 386 4.26 -10.19 -21.31
C HIS A 386 3.13 -11.22 -21.29
N ASP A 387 1.94 -10.78 -20.96
CA ASP A 387 0.73 -11.59 -21.12
C ASP A 387 0.45 -11.75 -22.61
N LYS A 388 0.10 -12.96 -23.05
CA LYS A 388 -0.16 -13.25 -24.46
C LYS A 388 -1.38 -12.50 -25.01
N ASP A 389 -2.27 -12.08 -24.12
CA ASP A 389 -3.45 -11.27 -24.46
C ASP A 389 -3.13 -9.77 -24.58
N THR A 390 -1.88 -9.35 -24.36
CA THR A 390 -1.44 -7.96 -24.49
C THR A 390 -0.53 -7.79 -25.69
N VAL A 391 -0.75 -6.70 -26.44
CA VAL A 391 0.13 -6.31 -27.55
C VAL A 391 1.55 -6.10 -27.03
N THR A 392 2.52 -6.77 -27.65
CA THR A 392 3.94 -6.73 -27.28
C THR A 392 4.73 -5.81 -28.23
N TYR A 393 4.36 -5.80 -29.50
CA TYR A 393 4.98 -4.97 -30.52
C TYR A 393 4.25 -3.64 -30.69
N GLY A 394 4.96 -2.62 -31.21
CA GLY A 394 4.40 -1.30 -31.40
C GLY A 394 4.27 -0.47 -30.12
N ILE A 395 5.08 -0.79 -29.08
CA ILE A 395 5.12 -0.04 -27.83
C ILE A 395 6.15 1.11 -27.93
#